data_25afebef356b1f5f509e2b769b830d6b
#
_entry.id   25afebef356b1f5f509e2b769b830d6b
#
_cell.length_a   1.000
_cell.length_b   1.000
_cell.length_c   1.000
_cell.angle_alpha   90.00
_cell.angle_beta   90.00
_cell.angle_gamma   90.00
#
_symmetry.space_group_name_H-M   'P 1'
#
loop_
_entity.id
_entity.type
_entity.pdbx_description
1 polymer ?
#
loop_
_entity_poly.entity_id
_entity_poly.type
_entity_poly.pdbx_seq_one_letter_code
_entity_poly.pdbx_strand_id
1 'polypeptide(L)' 'MDQLLAIDEALEKLRLEAAAVFELVKLRYFAGMNVEQAAEALGISTPTAYRHWNYARAWLHGELLDSAES' A
#
# COMPACT_ATOMS: atom_id res chain seq x y z
N MET A 1 14.87 -12.40 -6.53
CA MET A 1 15.71 -11.23 -6.40
C MET A 1 15.02 -10.00 -6.94
N ASP A 2 14.55 -10.10 -8.14
CA ASP A 2 13.90 -8.99 -8.79
C ASP A 2 12.57 -8.61 -8.13
N GLN A 3 11.94 -9.57 -7.42
CA GLN A 3 10.69 -9.29 -6.76
C GLN A 3 10.83 -8.30 -5.62
N LEU A 4 11.91 -8.42 -4.83
CA LEU A 4 12.13 -7.46 -3.75
C LEU A 4 12.36 -6.07 -4.29
N LEU A 5 13.15 -5.97 -5.37
CA LEU A 5 13.39 -4.68 -5.99
C LEU A 5 12.12 -4.11 -6.60
N ALA A 6 11.31 -4.96 -7.22
CA ALA A 6 10.05 -4.51 -7.80
C ALA A 6 9.09 -4.00 -6.73
N ILE A 7 9.06 -4.65 -5.56
CA ILE A 7 8.21 -4.20 -4.46
C ILE A 7 8.69 -2.85 -3.94
N ASP A 8 10.00 -2.68 -3.77
CA ASP A 8 10.55 -1.39 -3.33
C ASP A 8 10.19 -0.27 -4.30
N GLU A 9 10.33 -0.53 -5.60
CA GLU A 9 10.02 0.47 -6.60
C GLU A 9 8.53 0.78 -6.62
N ALA A 10 7.69 -0.24 -6.48
CA ALA A 10 6.25 -0.04 -6.47
C ALA A 10 5.83 0.78 -5.27
N LEU A 11 6.40 0.50 -4.09
CA LEU A 11 6.08 1.25 -2.89
C LEU A 11 6.51 2.71 -3.02
N GLU A 12 7.68 2.94 -3.63
CA GLU A 12 8.14 4.31 -3.83
C GLU A 12 7.20 5.08 -4.78
N LYS A 13 6.75 4.43 -5.85
CA LYS A 13 5.78 5.03 -6.74
C LYS A 13 4.48 5.35 -6.02
N LEU A 14 4.01 4.41 -5.20
CA LEU A 14 2.78 4.62 -4.45
C LEU A 14 2.92 5.80 -3.50
N ARG A 15 4.07 5.92 -2.85
CA ARG A 15 4.33 7.04 -1.95
C ARG A 15 4.20 8.37 -2.68
N LEU A 16 4.71 8.43 -3.90
CA LEU A 16 4.69 9.65 -4.68
C LEU A 16 3.31 9.97 -5.24
N GLU A 17 2.56 8.93 -5.62
CA GLU A 17 1.26 9.13 -6.27
C GLU A 17 0.11 9.24 -5.27
N ALA A 18 0.20 8.53 -4.16
CA ALA A 18 -0.89 8.47 -3.20
C ALA A 18 -0.32 8.30 -1.80
N ALA A 19 0.22 9.38 -1.26
CA ALA A 19 0.91 9.33 0.03
C ALA A 19 0.02 8.80 1.15
N ALA A 20 -1.26 9.18 1.16
CA ALA A 20 -2.18 8.73 2.21
C ALA A 20 -2.38 7.21 2.15
N VAL A 21 -2.48 6.67 0.94
CA VAL A 21 -2.61 5.22 0.76
C VAL A 21 -1.32 4.53 1.17
N PHE A 22 -0.18 5.11 0.82
CA PHE A 22 1.12 4.56 1.19
C PHE A 22 1.28 4.46 2.71
N GLU A 23 0.81 5.48 3.45
CA GLU A 23 0.92 5.44 4.91
C GLU A 23 0.15 4.25 5.49
N LEU A 24 -1.03 3.98 4.94
CA LEU A 24 -1.81 2.83 5.39
C LEU A 24 -1.09 1.52 5.10
N VAL A 25 -0.53 1.40 3.90
CA VAL A 25 0.22 0.20 3.52
C VAL A 25 1.40 -0.02 4.46
N LYS A 26 2.10 1.06 4.78
CA LYS A 26 3.25 0.99 5.66
C LYS A 26 2.87 0.46 7.04
N LEU A 27 1.77 0.96 7.61
CA LEU A 27 1.32 0.50 8.92
C LEU A 27 0.88 -0.96 8.88
N ARG A 28 0.27 -1.38 7.78
CA ARG A 28 -0.15 -2.77 7.67
C ARG A 28 1.02 -3.73 7.60
N TYR A 29 2.02 -3.41 6.79
CA TYR A 29 3.11 -4.35 6.54
C TYR A 29 4.28 -4.22 7.47
N PHE A 30 4.61 -3.01 7.90
CA PHE A 30 5.79 -2.82 8.74
C PHE A 30 5.46 -2.75 10.21
N ALA A 31 4.27 -2.26 10.57
CA ALA A 31 3.87 -2.17 11.97
C ALA A 31 2.94 -3.30 12.40
N GLY A 32 2.50 -4.14 11.46
CA GLY A 32 1.65 -5.28 11.78
C GLY A 32 0.25 -4.93 12.20
N MET A 33 -0.25 -3.75 11.82
CA MET A 33 -1.59 -3.32 12.20
C MET A 33 -2.64 -3.87 11.24
N ASN A 34 -3.86 -4.11 11.75
CA ASN A 34 -4.98 -4.37 10.85
C ASN A 34 -5.52 -3.04 10.34
N VAL A 35 -6.51 -3.09 9.42
CA VAL A 35 -7.02 -1.87 8.79
C VAL A 35 -7.62 -0.92 9.81
N GLU A 36 -8.37 -1.46 10.78
CA GLU A 36 -9.00 -0.62 11.81
C GLU A 36 -7.95 0.08 12.68
N GLN A 37 -6.91 -0.64 13.06
CA GLN A 37 -5.85 -0.05 13.86
C GLN A 37 -5.10 1.03 13.09
N ALA A 38 -4.84 0.76 11.81
CA ALA A 38 -4.16 1.73 10.96
C ALA A 38 -5.02 2.98 10.77
N ALA A 39 -6.34 2.80 10.60
CA ALA A 39 -7.25 3.92 10.47
C ALA A 39 -7.18 4.82 11.69
N GLU A 40 -7.19 4.22 12.87
CA GLU A 40 -7.12 4.97 14.11
C GLU A 40 -5.80 5.73 14.21
N ALA A 41 -4.71 5.07 13.88
CA ALA A 41 -3.40 5.70 13.94
C ALA A 41 -3.27 6.87 12.96
N LEU A 42 -3.93 6.77 11.82
CA LEU A 42 -3.88 7.83 10.81
C LEU A 42 -4.95 8.89 10.97
N GLY A 43 -5.90 8.69 11.89
CA GLY A 43 -6.96 9.65 12.11
C GLY A 43 -7.99 9.70 11.01
N ILE A 44 -8.22 8.58 10.31
CA ILE A 44 -9.21 8.49 9.25
C ILE A 44 -10.29 7.47 9.65
N SER A 45 -11.44 7.56 8.99
CA SER A 45 -12.53 6.64 9.27
C SER A 45 -12.21 5.25 8.75
N THR A 46 -12.81 4.24 9.36
CA THR A 46 -12.63 2.87 8.92
C THR A 46 -13.05 2.64 7.47
N PRO A 47 -14.22 3.15 7.03
CA PRO A 47 -14.56 3.00 5.61
C PRO A 47 -13.54 3.63 4.67
N THR A 48 -13.01 4.80 5.02
CA THR A 48 -11.97 5.43 4.21
C THR A 48 -10.71 4.57 4.16
N ALA A 49 -10.34 4.00 5.30
CA ALA A 49 -9.16 3.13 5.36
C ALA A 49 -9.34 1.90 4.48
N TYR A 50 -10.53 1.30 4.49
CA TYR A 50 -10.78 0.16 3.62
C TYR A 50 -10.74 0.53 2.14
N ARG A 51 -11.23 1.72 1.79
CA ARG A 51 -11.11 2.18 0.40
C ARG A 51 -9.66 2.33 0.00
N HIS A 52 -8.85 2.93 0.89
CA HIS A 52 -7.42 3.07 0.62
C HIS A 52 -6.74 1.71 0.50
N TRP A 53 -7.11 0.77 1.35
CA TRP A 53 -6.53 -0.55 1.31
C TRP A 53 -6.86 -1.28 0.03
N ASN A 54 -8.12 -1.20 -0.40
CA ASN A 54 -8.53 -1.83 -1.65
C ASN A 54 -7.84 -1.20 -2.85
N TYR A 55 -7.68 0.12 -2.84
CA TYR A 55 -6.93 0.81 -3.87
C TYR A 55 -5.48 0.32 -3.91
N ALA A 56 -4.86 0.23 -2.74
CA ALA A 56 -3.46 -0.16 -2.65
C ALA A 56 -3.26 -1.59 -3.17
N ARG A 57 -4.15 -2.49 -2.81
CA ARG A 57 -4.04 -3.88 -3.26
C ARG A 57 -4.14 -3.98 -4.77
N ALA A 58 -5.10 -3.31 -5.35
CA ALA A 58 -5.27 -3.34 -6.79
C ALA A 58 -4.09 -2.69 -7.50
N TRP A 59 -3.64 -1.56 -6.97
CA TRP A 59 -2.52 -0.82 -7.56
C TRP A 59 -1.23 -1.65 -7.52
N LEU A 60 -0.92 -2.22 -6.36
CA LEU A 60 0.29 -3.02 -6.20
C LEU A 60 0.24 -4.27 -7.06
N HIS A 61 -0.92 -4.89 -7.16
CA HIS A 61 -1.07 -6.06 -8.00
C HIS A 61 -0.76 -5.75 -9.46
N GLY A 62 -1.28 -4.61 -9.94
CA GLY A 62 -0.99 -4.19 -11.30
C GLY A 62 0.47 -3.88 -11.54
N GLU A 63 1.11 -3.19 -10.59
CA GLU A 63 2.53 -2.85 -10.72
C GLU A 63 3.41 -4.09 -10.73
N LEU A 64 3.11 -5.05 -9.88
CA LEU A 64 3.91 -6.26 -9.80
C LEU A 64 3.72 -7.14 -11.02
N LEU A 65 2.52 -7.17 -11.58
CA LEU A 65 2.28 -7.90 -12.82
C LEU A 65 3.04 -7.29 -13.97
N ASP A 66 3.04 -5.95 -14.07
CA ASP A 66 3.79 -5.27 -15.11
C ASP A 66 5.27 -5.59 -14.99
N SER A 67 5.80 -5.56 -13.77
CA SER A 67 7.21 -5.89 -13.56
C SER A 67 7.52 -7.33 -13.95
N ALA A 68 6.61 -8.24 -13.65
CA ALA A 68 6.83 -9.65 -13.97
C ALA A 68 6.81 -9.90 -15.47
N GLU A 69 6.05 -9.10 -16.21
CA GLU A 69 5.91 -9.28 -17.64
C GLU A 69 7.01 -8.59 -18.44
N SER A 70 7.68 -7.66 -17.84
CA SER A 70 8.74 -6.96 -18.52
C SER A 70 10.06 -7.67 -18.34
#